data_6356572a8634ca8b9039cf2aa366e6ec
#
_entry.id   6356572a8634ca8b9039cf2aa366e6ec
#
_cell.length_a   1.000
_cell.length_b   1.000
_cell.length_c   1.000
_cell.angle_alpha   90.00
_cell.angle_beta   90.00
_cell.angle_gamma   90.00
#
_symmetry.space_group_name_H-M   'P 1'
#
loop_
_entity.id
_entity.type
_entity.pdbx_description
1 polymer ?
#
loop_
_entity_poly.entity_id
_entity_poly.type
_entity_poly.pdbx_seq_one_letter_code
_entity_poly.pdbx_strand_id
1 'polypeptide(L)'
;MSEPIDPAGRSGVLEPANLERFSATWHAPHPALVDVVETCWHVRWSLGDEEIVQRVIEAPAVTITIERGDVPAALVRTTPGPRAWSRTIRGAGEVLGIRLRPAGLAVVSDLPVGAPGTTRVDADDPRLLAIAEAIAAADTLEDRLRVVDDRLRAAAADRPPTSEGLLANAAVAELTRAVHLRTSGVVPGASDRAVQRALRATLGMGPKAVARRIRLQEVARLLAAPGATPAAVAAELGYADQAHLTNDLRGVAGVTPAAYVRSLRALGG
;
A
#
# COMPACT_ATOMS: atom_id res chain seq x y z
N MET A 1 17.81 -14.05 0.49
CA MET A 1 16.94 -14.13 -0.72
C MET A 1 15.51 -13.98 -0.24
N SER A 2 14.86 -12.88 -0.59
CA SER A 2 13.44 -12.71 -0.27
C SER A 2 12.60 -13.53 -1.27
N GLU A 3 11.76 -14.44 -0.76
CA GLU A 3 10.85 -15.21 -1.60
C GLU A 3 9.80 -14.29 -2.23
N PRO A 4 9.41 -14.52 -3.50
CA PRO A 4 8.30 -13.81 -4.11
C PRO A 4 7.00 -14.11 -3.34
N ILE A 5 6.27 -13.06 -2.97
CA ILE A 5 4.96 -13.19 -2.30
C ILE A 5 3.90 -13.53 -3.34
N ASP A 6 2.94 -14.39 -2.96
CA ASP A 6 1.80 -14.79 -3.78
C ASP A 6 1.09 -13.56 -4.41
N PRO A 7 0.78 -13.62 -5.72
CA PRO A 7 -0.04 -12.62 -6.41
C PRO A 7 -1.40 -12.30 -5.77
N ALA A 8 -1.94 -13.18 -4.92
CA ALA A 8 -3.15 -12.90 -4.12
C ALA A 8 -3.00 -11.66 -3.21
N GLY A 9 -1.76 -11.23 -2.89
CA GLY A 9 -1.47 -9.96 -2.23
C GLY A 9 -1.69 -8.71 -3.10
N ARG A 10 -2.11 -8.85 -4.36
CA ARG A 10 -2.46 -7.75 -5.29
C ARG A 10 -3.86 -7.17 -5.08
N SER A 11 -4.42 -7.33 -3.89
CA SER A 11 -5.73 -6.76 -3.56
C SER A 11 -5.72 -5.25 -3.81
N GLY A 12 -6.78 -4.74 -4.43
CA GLY A 12 -6.97 -3.31 -4.66
C GLY A 12 -6.63 -2.79 -6.05
N VAL A 13 -6.06 -3.59 -6.96
CA VAL A 13 -5.86 -3.17 -8.37
C VAL A 13 -7.21 -2.98 -9.04
N LEU A 14 -7.46 -1.77 -9.58
CA LEU A 14 -8.75 -1.41 -10.19
C LEU A 14 -8.75 -1.53 -11.73
N GLU A 15 -7.55 -1.58 -12.33
CA GLU A 15 -7.34 -1.75 -13.77
C GLU A 15 -6.59 -3.07 -14.01
N PRO A 16 -7.26 -4.22 -13.84
CA PRO A 16 -6.60 -5.53 -13.93
C PRO A 16 -6.04 -5.83 -15.32
N ALA A 17 -6.61 -5.25 -16.40
CA ALA A 17 -6.08 -5.38 -17.75
C ALA A 17 -4.63 -4.87 -17.90
N ASN A 18 -4.24 -3.91 -17.08
CA ASN A 18 -2.88 -3.40 -17.11
C ASN A 18 -1.84 -4.40 -16.56
N LEU A 19 -2.26 -5.45 -15.84
CA LEU A 19 -1.34 -6.44 -15.26
C LEU A 19 -0.52 -7.20 -16.32
N GLU A 20 -1.01 -7.27 -17.55
CA GLU A 20 -0.29 -7.86 -18.68
C GLU A 20 0.73 -6.91 -19.31
N ARG A 21 0.65 -5.60 -18.97
CA ARG A 21 1.46 -4.54 -19.58
C ARG A 21 2.73 -4.25 -18.76
N PHE A 22 2.88 -4.88 -17.59
CA PHE A 22 4.05 -4.73 -16.73
C PHE A 22 4.36 -6.01 -15.97
N SER A 23 5.65 -6.20 -15.65
CA SER A 23 6.07 -7.22 -14.69
C SER A 23 6.01 -6.66 -13.28
N ALA A 24 5.57 -7.47 -12.33
CA ALA A 24 5.52 -7.08 -10.93
C ALA A 24 5.94 -8.25 -10.03
N THR A 25 6.80 -7.95 -9.06
CA THR A 25 7.27 -8.92 -8.05
C THR A 25 7.15 -8.31 -6.66
N TRP A 26 6.89 -9.17 -5.66
CA TRP A 26 6.81 -8.78 -4.25
C TRP A 26 7.86 -9.53 -3.45
N HIS A 27 8.43 -8.86 -2.47
CA HIS A 27 9.53 -9.35 -1.67
C HIS A 27 9.23 -9.11 -0.19
N ALA A 28 9.39 -10.15 0.62
CA ALA A 28 9.31 -10.03 2.07
C ALA A 28 10.52 -9.23 2.60
N PRO A 29 10.33 -8.35 3.59
CA PRO A 29 11.44 -7.66 4.24
C PRO A 29 12.27 -8.64 5.08
N HIS A 30 13.50 -8.23 5.42
CA HIS A 30 14.30 -8.96 6.39
C HIS A 30 13.54 -9.07 7.74
N PRO A 31 13.59 -10.23 8.45
CA PRO A 31 12.84 -10.44 9.70
C PRO A 31 13.05 -9.36 10.77
N ALA A 32 14.25 -8.76 10.85
CA ALA A 32 14.53 -7.66 11.78
C ALA A 32 13.78 -6.36 11.44
N LEU A 33 13.13 -6.27 10.28
CA LEU A 33 12.35 -5.12 9.83
C LEU A 33 10.84 -5.33 9.94
N VAL A 34 10.40 -6.39 10.59
CA VAL A 34 8.98 -6.77 10.70
C VAL A 34 8.07 -5.66 11.24
N ASP A 35 8.59 -4.76 12.08
CA ASP A 35 7.84 -3.62 12.63
C ASP A 35 7.94 -2.35 11.78
N VAL A 36 8.84 -2.31 10.79
CA VAL A 36 9.15 -1.13 9.98
C VAL A 36 8.60 -1.26 8.56
N VAL A 37 8.77 -2.42 7.94
CA VAL A 37 8.40 -2.69 6.55
C VAL A 37 7.35 -3.78 6.48
N GLU A 38 6.31 -3.57 5.69
CA GLU A 38 5.30 -4.58 5.39
C GLU A 38 5.76 -5.46 4.22
N THR A 39 6.19 -4.83 3.13
CA THR A 39 6.65 -5.51 1.90
C THR A 39 7.44 -4.55 1.03
N CYS A 40 8.31 -5.11 0.20
CA CYS A 40 8.88 -4.42 -0.96
C CYS A 40 8.22 -4.98 -2.22
N TRP A 41 8.11 -4.16 -3.25
CA TRP A 41 7.62 -4.57 -4.55
C TRP A 41 8.38 -3.87 -5.66
N HIS A 42 8.52 -4.57 -6.80
CA HIS A 42 9.17 -4.02 -7.98
C HIS A 42 8.25 -4.17 -9.18
N VAL A 43 8.10 -3.09 -9.94
CA VAL A 43 7.31 -3.05 -11.19
C VAL A 43 8.21 -2.50 -12.28
N ARG A 44 8.14 -3.12 -13.47
CA ARG A 44 8.80 -2.66 -14.69
C ARG A 44 7.81 -2.67 -15.84
N TRP A 45 7.87 -1.65 -16.69
CA TRP A 45 7.04 -1.52 -17.87
C TRP A 45 7.84 -1.03 -19.09
N SER A 46 7.32 -1.34 -20.29
CA SER A 46 7.78 -0.80 -21.56
C SER A 46 6.57 -0.72 -22.49
N LEU A 47 5.99 0.46 -22.62
CA LEU A 47 4.70 0.69 -23.29
C LEU A 47 4.88 1.28 -24.71
N GLY A 48 6.11 1.69 -25.10
CA GLY A 48 6.33 2.45 -26.34
C GLY A 48 5.55 3.78 -26.29
N ASP A 49 4.75 4.03 -27.32
CA ASP A 49 3.94 5.25 -27.43
C ASP A 49 2.57 5.16 -26.71
N GLU A 50 2.26 4.02 -26.11
CA GLU A 50 1.00 3.84 -25.40
C GLU A 50 1.04 4.45 -23.99
N GLU A 51 -0.15 4.87 -23.52
CA GLU A 51 -0.37 5.30 -22.14
C GLU A 51 -1.41 4.41 -21.47
N ILE A 52 -1.22 4.11 -20.20
CA ILE A 52 -2.20 3.43 -19.38
C ILE A 52 -2.46 4.23 -18.11
N VAL A 53 -3.70 4.17 -17.61
CA VAL A 53 -4.04 4.69 -16.30
C VAL A 53 -4.10 3.53 -15.32
N GLN A 54 -3.23 3.55 -14.32
CA GLN A 54 -3.26 2.57 -13.23
C GLN A 54 -3.92 3.17 -12.01
N ARG A 55 -4.88 2.44 -11.43
CA ARG A 55 -5.55 2.81 -10.17
C ARG A 55 -5.47 1.68 -9.16
N VAL A 56 -5.24 2.05 -7.91
CA VAL A 56 -5.11 1.06 -6.81
C VAL A 56 -5.80 1.58 -5.55
N ILE A 57 -6.61 0.75 -4.92
CA ILE A 57 -7.03 0.96 -3.53
C ILE A 57 -5.83 0.56 -2.66
N GLU A 58 -5.03 1.54 -2.26
CA GLU A 58 -3.83 1.29 -1.49
C GLU A 58 -4.15 0.75 -0.10
N ALA A 59 -3.20 0.00 0.48
CA ALA A 59 -3.20 -0.32 1.89
C ALA A 59 -3.16 0.96 2.75
N PRO A 60 -3.63 0.94 3.99
CA PRO A 60 -3.44 2.05 4.93
C PRO A 60 -1.98 2.09 5.40
N ALA A 61 -1.08 2.46 4.50
CA ALA A 61 0.37 2.44 4.70
C ALA A 61 1.02 3.60 3.93
N VAL A 62 2.11 4.14 4.45
CA VAL A 62 2.98 5.03 3.68
C VAL A 62 3.85 4.17 2.77
N THR A 63 3.97 4.57 1.51
CA THR A 63 4.84 3.90 0.54
C THR A 63 5.91 4.88 0.07
N ILE A 64 7.15 4.41 0.06
CA ILE A 64 8.29 5.11 -0.55
C ILE A 64 8.59 4.39 -1.86
N THR A 65 8.74 5.13 -2.95
CA THR A 65 9.13 4.58 -4.24
C THR A 65 10.40 5.22 -4.76
N ILE A 66 11.33 4.38 -5.21
CA ILE A 66 12.54 4.76 -5.93
C ILE A 66 12.32 4.38 -7.39
N GLU A 67 12.32 5.37 -8.26
CA GLU A 67 11.80 5.26 -9.62
C GLU A 67 12.87 5.61 -10.65
N ARG A 68 12.84 4.95 -11.82
CA ARG A 68 13.76 5.16 -12.95
C ARG A 68 13.00 5.12 -14.29
N GLY A 69 13.52 5.81 -15.29
CA GLY A 69 12.94 5.89 -16.65
C GLY A 69 11.92 7.02 -16.77
N ASP A 70 10.84 6.80 -17.51
CA ASP A 70 9.78 7.79 -17.78
C ASP A 70 8.88 7.95 -16.55
N VAL A 71 9.38 8.64 -15.54
CA VAL A 71 8.76 8.81 -14.23
C VAL A 71 8.72 10.30 -13.81
N PRO A 72 7.72 10.72 -13.03
CA PRO A 72 7.61 12.13 -12.60
C PRO A 72 8.73 12.58 -11.66
N ALA A 73 9.26 11.68 -10.84
CA ALA A 73 10.32 11.94 -9.91
C ALA A 73 11.03 10.65 -9.51
N ALA A 74 12.33 10.73 -9.21
CA ALA A 74 13.16 9.58 -8.83
C ALA A 74 12.83 9.04 -7.43
N LEU A 75 12.33 9.89 -6.53
CA LEU A 75 11.94 9.54 -5.17
C LEU A 75 10.58 10.15 -4.84
N VAL A 76 9.65 9.29 -4.45
CA VAL A 76 8.29 9.69 -4.14
C VAL A 76 7.83 9.05 -2.83
N ARG A 77 7.13 9.83 -2.01
CA ARG A 77 6.38 9.34 -0.85
C ARG A 77 4.89 9.43 -1.12
N THR A 78 4.20 8.32 -0.99
CA THR A 78 2.74 8.27 -1.09
C THR A 78 2.12 8.01 0.26
N THR A 79 1.21 8.87 0.68
CA THR A 79 0.44 8.79 1.92
C THR A 79 -0.99 8.39 1.58
N PRO A 80 -1.62 7.46 2.32
CA PRO A 80 -2.96 7.00 2.02
C PRO A 80 -3.96 8.15 1.98
N GLY A 81 -4.74 8.24 0.90
CA GLY A 81 -5.72 9.29 0.67
C GLY A 81 -7.17 8.82 0.77
N PRO A 82 -8.17 9.71 0.66
CA PRO A 82 -9.59 9.33 0.70
C PRO A 82 -10.04 8.58 -0.55
N ARG A 83 -9.30 8.70 -1.66
CA ARG A 83 -9.57 8.03 -2.94
C ARG A 83 -8.51 7.00 -3.26
N ALA A 84 -8.79 6.14 -4.23
CA ALA A 84 -7.79 5.26 -4.82
C ALA A 84 -6.65 6.09 -5.43
N TRP A 85 -5.44 5.59 -5.28
CA TRP A 85 -4.28 6.14 -5.97
C TRP A 85 -4.46 5.97 -7.49
N SER A 86 -4.03 6.96 -8.26
CA SER A 86 -4.14 6.96 -9.70
C SER A 86 -2.91 7.60 -10.33
N ARG A 87 -2.40 6.97 -11.39
CA ARG A 87 -1.28 7.48 -12.16
C ARG A 87 -1.41 7.09 -13.63
N THR A 88 -1.13 8.02 -14.53
CA THR A 88 -0.86 7.74 -15.94
C THR A 88 0.58 7.25 -16.05
N ILE A 89 0.77 6.09 -16.68
CA ILE A 89 2.04 5.43 -16.92
C ILE A 89 2.27 5.41 -18.41
N ARG A 90 3.49 5.78 -18.85
CA ARG A 90 3.87 5.86 -20.26
C ARG A 90 5.34 5.47 -20.43
N GLY A 91 5.76 5.30 -21.70
CA GLY A 91 7.15 5.01 -22.07
C GLY A 91 7.69 3.76 -21.41
N ALA A 92 8.90 3.84 -20.88
CA ALA A 92 9.56 2.73 -20.18
C ALA A 92 10.11 3.16 -18.83
N GLY A 93 9.98 2.29 -17.82
CA GLY A 93 10.48 2.61 -16.49
C GLY A 93 10.36 1.46 -15.51
N GLU A 94 10.87 1.72 -14.33
CA GLU A 94 10.76 0.80 -13.20
C GLU A 94 10.55 1.54 -11.88
N VAL A 95 9.89 0.89 -10.95
CA VAL A 95 9.63 1.37 -9.59
C VAL A 95 9.97 0.28 -8.60
N LEU A 96 10.84 0.59 -7.63
CA LEU A 96 11.00 -0.19 -6.42
C LEU A 96 10.23 0.52 -5.30
N GLY A 97 9.17 -0.12 -4.82
CA GLY A 97 8.33 0.37 -3.73
C GLY A 97 8.65 -0.30 -2.40
N ILE A 98 8.69 0.48 -1.35
CA ILE A 98 8.84 0.04 0.04
C ILE A 98 7.57 0.46 0.77
N ARG A 99 6.70 -0.50 1.07
CA ARG A 99 5.51 -0.25 1.87
C ARG A 99 5.88 -0.34 3.34
N LEU A 100 5.75 0.78 4.02
CA LEU A 100 6.08 0.88 5.44
C LEU A 100 4.90 0.43 6.30
N ARG A 101 5.19 -0.20 7.43
CA ARG A 101 4.22 -0.29 8.51
C ARG A 101 4.03 1.09 9.16
N PRO A 102 2.95 1.32 9.92
CA PRO A 102 2.73 2.60 10.59
C PRO A 102 3.94 3.14 11.38
N ALA A 103 4.70 2.26 12.03
CA ALA A 103 5.91 2.65 12.75
C ALA A 103 7.10 3.03 11.86
N GLY A 104 7.07 2.65 10.58
CA GLY A 104 8.24 2.71 9.69
C GLY A 104 8.62 4.12 9.27
N LEU A 105 7.65 5.01 9.04
CA LEU A 105 7.96 6.36 8.56
C LEU A 105 8.90 7.11 9.50
N ALA A 106 8.64 7.08 10.81
CA ALA A 106 9.47 7.75 11.81
C ALA A 106 10.90 7.19 11.91
N VAL A 107 11.13 5.98 11.44
CA VAL A 107 12.47 5.35 11.35
C VAL A 107 13.29 5.92 10.19
N VAL A 108 12.64 6.11 9.02
CA VAL A 108 13.32 6.42 7.76
C VAL A 108 13.23 7.87 7.35
N SER A 109 12.40 8.68 7.99
CA SER A 109 12.09 10.06 7.60
C SER A 109 12.19 10.99 8.79
N ASP A 110 12.65 12.23 8.56
CA ASP A 110 12.64 13.31 9.55
C ASP A 110 11.33 14.12 9.49
N LEU A 111 10.51 13.88 8.47
CA LEU A 111 9.26 14.58 8.26
C LEU A 111 8.04 13.77 8.74
N PRO A 112 7.00 14.45 9.24
CA PRO A 112 5.75 13.80 9.61
C PRO A 112 5.04 13.20 8.38
N VAL A 113 3.98 12.42 8.63
CA VAL A 113 3.21 11.76 7.56
C VAL A 113 2.67 12.74 6.50
N GLY A 114 2.37 13.98 6.88
CA GLY A 114 1.92 15.02 5.95
C GLY A 114 0.50 14.83 5.44
N ALA A 115 0.16 15.56 4.37
CA ALA A 115 -1.13 15.49 3.72
C ALA A 115 -1.29 14.19 2.91
N PRO A 116 -2.54 13.70 2.74
CA PRO A 116 -2.82 12.55 1.87
C PRO A 116 -2.41 12.81 0.41
N GLY A 117 -1.88 11.79 -0.24
CA GLY A 117 -1.51 11.83 -1.66
C GLY A 117 -0.05 11.52 -1.93
N THR A 118 0.35 11.74 -3.18
CA THR A 118 1.72 11.48 -3.65
C THR A 118 2.53 12.77 -3.61
N THR A 119 3.66 12.74 -2.95
CA THR A 119 4.55 13.88 -2.77
C THR A 119 5.96 13.50 -3.21
N ARG A 120 6.58 14.31 -4.07
CA ARG A 120 8.00 14.21 -4.35
C ARG A 120 8.79 14.46 -3.07
N VAL A 121 9.84 13.68 -2.84
CA VAL A 121 10.77 13.90 -1.72
C VAL A 121 11.94 14.74 -2.23
N ASP A 122 12.13 15.89 -1.61
CA ASP A 122 13.19 16.84 -1.90
C ASP A 122 14.19 16.91 -0.74
N ALA A 123 15.09 17.89 -0.79
CA ALA A 123 16.17 18.09 0.19
C ALA A 123 15.69 18.31 1.65
N ASP A 124 14.39 18.50 1.86
CA ASP A 124 13.80 18.71 3.19
C ASP A 124 13.81 17.43 4.06
N ASP A 125 14.04 16.24 3.45
CA ASP A 125 14.12 14.98 4.17
C ASP A 125 15.49 14.29 3.92
N PRO A 126 16.58 14.81 4.47
CA PRO A 126 17.92 14.33 4.19
C PRO A 126 18.12 12.86 4.59
N ARG A 127 17.44 12.40 5.65
CA ARG A 127 17.50 11.02 6.09
C ARG A 127 16.93 10.06 5.05
N LEU A 128 15.72 10.33 4.57
CA LEU A 128 15.08 9.50 3.56
C LEU A 128 15.82 9.58 2.22
N LEU A 129 16.32 10.77 1.87
CA LEU A 129 17.09 11.00 0.65
C LEU A 129 18.37 10.14 0.63
N ALA A 130 19.15 10.14 1.73
CA ALA A 130 20.37 9.35 1.83
C ALA A 130 20.12 7.83 1.71
N ILE A 131 19.00 7.34 2.26
CA ILE A 131 18.58 5.94 2.11
C ILE A 131 18.25 5.65 0.64
N ALA A 132 17.46 6.50 0.01
CA ALA A 132 16.99 6.30 -1.36
C ALA A 132 18.13 6.41 -2.38
N GLU A 133 19.06 7.33 -2.21
CA GLU A 133 20.27 7.48 -3.05
C GLU A 133 21.13 6.22 -3.00
N ALA A 134 21.33 5.66 -1.80
CA ALA A 134 22.11 4.42 -1.67
C ALA A 134 21.42 3.24 -2.40
N ILE A 135 20.07 3.15 -2.33
CA ILE A 135 19.30 2.14 -3.06
C ILE A 135 19.37 2.39 -4.57
N ALA A 136 19.25 3.65 -4.97
CA ALA A 136 19.29 4.04 -6.38
C ALA A 136 20.68 3.83 -7.01
N ALA A 137 21.76 3.86 -6.24
CA ALA A 137 23.11 3.62 -6.74
C ALA A 137 23.40 2.14 -7.09
N ALA A 138 22.59 1.20 -6.60
CA ALA A 138 22.76 -0.22 -6.91
C ALA A 138 22.20 -0.55 -8.30
N ASP A 139 22.91 -1.39 -9.07
CA ASP A 139 22.62 -1.66 -10.47
C ASP A 139 21.51 -2.70 -10.64
N THR A 140 21.58 -3.80 -9.89
CA THR A 140 20.62 -4.90 -10.03
C THR A 140 19.48 -4.79 -9.01
N LEU A 141 18.32 -5.40 -9.31
CA LEU A 141 17.21 -5.49 -8.36
C LEU A 141 17.63 -6.21 -7.07
N GLU A 142 18.43 -7.27 -7.19
CA GLU A 142 18.91 -8.04 -6.04
C GLU A 142 19.79 -7.17 -5.12
N ASP A 143 20.73 -6.40 -5.70
CA ASP A 143 21.56 -5.47 -4.95
C ASP A 143 20.73 -4.36 -4.31
N ARG A 144 19.75 -3.80 -5.04
CA ARG A 144 18.83 -2.79 -4.49
C ARG A 144 18.05 -3.31 -3.29
N LEU A 145 17.53 -4.54 -3.36
CA LEU A 145 16.81 -5.17 -2.23
C LEU A 145 17.73 -5.42 -1.04
N ARG A 146 18.98 -5.85 -1.29
CA ARG A 146 19.98 -6.00 -0.23
C ARG A 146 20.29 -4.66 0.42
N VAL A 147 20.49 -3.60 -0.36
CA VAL A 147 20.73 -2.24 0.15
C VAL A 147 19.51 -1.73 0.94
N VAL A 148 18.27 -2.03 0.50
CA VAL A 148 17.04 -1.74 1.29
C VAL A 148 17.15 -2.37 2.67
N ASP A 149 17.41 -3.67 2.75
CA ASP A 149 17.51 -4.38 4.02
C ASP A 149 18.61 -3.79 4.91
N ASP A 150 19.80 -3.54 4.36
CA ASP A 150 20.95 -3.01 5.11
C ASP A 150 20.69 -1.58 5.62
N ARG A 151 20.19 -0.70 4.76
CA ARG A 151 19.95 0.71 5.13
C ARG A 151 18.79 0.85 6.12
N LEU A 152 17.74 0.08 5.95
CA LEU A 152 16.60 0.14 6.87
C LEU A 152 16.91 -0.50 8.22
N ARG A 153 17.73 -1.56 8.26
CA ARG A 153 18.22 -2.12 9.53
C ARG A 153 19.13 -1.14 10.27
N ALA A 154 20.03 -0.47 9.55
CA ALA A 154 20.88 0.58 10.14
C ALA A 154 20.02 1.75 10.65
N ALA A 155 19.02 2.20 9.88
CA ALA A 155 18.09 3.24 10.30
C ALA A 155 17.28 2.85 11.55
N ALA A 156 16.81 1.59 11.62
CA ALA A 156 16.07 1.08 12.77
C ALA A 156 16.95 0.90 14.03
N ALA A 157 18.23 0.59 13.85
CA ALA A 157 19.18 0.53 14.97
C ALA A 157 19.50 1.93 15.53
N ASP A 158 19.64 2.92 14.64
CA ASP A 158 19.87 4.32 15.03
C ASP A 158 18.61 4.98 15.62
N ARG A 159 17.46 4.75 15.01
CA ARG A 159 16.15 5.28 15.44
C ARG A 159 15.13 4.14 15.51
N PRO A 160 14.99 3.47 16.65
CA PRO A 160 14.03 2.38 16.81
C PRO A 160 12.57 2.87 16.64
N PRO A 161 11.64 1.97 16.23
CA PRO A 161 10.21 2.25 16.22
C PRO A 161 9.72 2.80 17.56
N THR A 162 8.94 3.87 17.53
CA THR A 162 8.36 4.46 18.73
C THR A 162 7.23 3.60 19.29
N SER A 163 6.95 3.72 20.58
CA SER A 163 5.80 3.05 21.21
C SER A 163 4.46 3.43 20.55
N GLU A 164 4.31 4.68 20.11
CA GLU A 164 3.14 5.14 19.34
C GLU A 164 3.06 4.47 17.97
N GLY A 165 4.17 4.33 17.26
CA GLY A 165 4.25 3.60 15.99
C GLY A 165 3.92 2.12 16.15
N LEU A 166 4.45 1.45 17.18
CA LEU A 166 4.14 0.05 17.49
C LEU A 166 2.67 -0.14 17.86
N LEU A 167 2.08 0.81 18.61
CA LEU A 167 0.63 0.81 18.87
C LEU A 167 -0.18 0.92 17.58
N ALA A 168 0.25 1.77 16.65
CA ALA A 168 -0.41 1.89 15.34
C ALA A 168 -0.26 0.61 14.50
N ASN A 169 0.90 -0.07 14.55
CA ASN A 169 1.08 -1.39 13.93
C ASN A 169 0.06 -2.40 14.48
N ALA A 170 -0.04 -2.50 15.81
CA ALA A 170 -0.99 -3.38 16.47
C ALA A 170 -2.44 -3.03 16.08
N ALA A 171 -2.76 -1.73 16.03
CA ALA A 171 -4.10 -1.27 15.64
C ALA A 171 -4.46 -1.66 14.19
N VAL A 172 -3.55 -1.51 13.23
CA VAL A 172 -3.79 -1.94 11.84
C VAL A 172 -3.97 -3.46 11.77
N ALA A 173 -3.15 -4.24 12.48
CA ALA A 173 -3.28 -5.70 12.53
C ALA A 173 -4.64 -6.13 13.12
N GLU A 174 -5.08 -5.50 14.22
CA GLU A 174 -6.39 -5.78 14.83
C GLU A 174 -7.55 -5.41 13.91
N LEU A 175 -7.49 -4.24 13.24
CA LEU A 175 -8.51 -3.81 12.30
C LEU A 175 -8.58 -4.72 11.07
N THR A 176 -7.43 -5.22 10.59
CA THR A 176 -7.37 -6.20 9.51
C THR A 176 -8.04 -7.50 9.94
N ARG A 177 -7.67 -8.03 11.11
CA ARG A 177 -8.30 -9.24 11.66
C ARG A 177 -9.80 -9.05 11.89
N ALA A 178 -10.21 -7.88 12.39
CA ALA A 178 -11.61 -7.57 12.63
C ALA A 178 -12.45 -7.55 11.34
N VAL A 179 -11.92 -7.07 10.24
CA VAL A 179 -12.58 -7.13 8.92
C VAL A 179 -12.79 -8.58 8.48
N HIS A 180 -11.78 -9.43 8.61
CA HIS A 180 -11.86 -10.84 8.22
C HIS A 180 -12.75 -11.68 9.16
N LEU A 181 -12.68 -11.43 10.47
CA LEU A 181 -13.43 -12.19 11.48
C LEU A 181 -14.76 -11.56 11.86
N ARG A 182 -15.10 -10.40 11.32
CA ARG A 182 -16.32 -9.63 11.63
C ARG A 182 -16.45 -9.33 13.14
N THR A 183 -15.34 -9.03 13.79
CA THR A 183 -15.26 -8.68 15.20
C THR A 183 -15.05 -7.17 15.41
N SER A 184 -15.07 -6.72 16.66
CA SER A 184 -14.64 -5.37 17.02
C SER A 184 -13.12 -5.32 17.04
N GLY A 185 -12.50 -4.45 16.24
CA GLY A 185 -11.03 -4.28 16.22
C GLY A 185 -10.50 -3.54 17.45
N VAL A 186 -10.59 -4.17 18.61
CA VAL A 186 -10.11 -3.62 19.89
C VAL A 186 -8.66 -4.04 20.10
N VAL A 187 -7.78 -3.07 20.31
CA VAL A 187 -6.37 -3.33 20.68
C VAL A 187 -6.30 -3.59 22.20
N PRO A 188 -5.91 -4.81 22.63
CA PRO A 188 -5.83 -5.11 24.05
C PRO A 188 -4.89 -4.15 24.79
N GLY A 189 -5.32 -3.65 25.94
CA GLY A 189 -4.50 -2.78 26.79
C GLY A 189 -4.35 -1.33 26.32
N ALA A 190 -4.99 -0.93 25.20
CA ALA A 190 -4.94 0.43 24.68
C ALA A 190 -6.32 1.10 24.70
N SER A 191 -6.38 2.38 25.06
CA SER A 191 -7.62 3.15 24.93
C SER A 191 -7.88 3.57 23.48
N ASP A 192 -9.16 3.72 23.11
CA ASP A 192 -9.57 4.19 21.77
C ASP A 192 -8.89 5.52 21.40
N ARG A 193 -8.73 6.42 22.38
CA ARG A 193 -8.07 7.72 22.19
C ARG A 193 -6.59 7.55 21.84
N ALA A 194 -5.89 6.60 22.49
CA ALA A 194 -4.48 6.32 22.19
C ALA A 194 -4.35 5.73 20.79
N VAL A 195 -5.18 4.76 20.42
CA VAL A 195 -5.24 4.17 19.07
C VAL A 195 -5.53 5.23 18.01
N GLN A 196 -6.52 6.09 18.25
CA GLN A 196 -6.88 7.17 17.33
C GLN A 196 -5.72 8.15 17.12
N ARG A 197 -5.00 8.53 18.18
CA ARG A 197 -3.84 9.41 18.10
C ARG A 197 -2.70 8.74 17.31
N ALA A 198 -2.36 7.51 17.65
CA ALA A 198 -1.29 6.75 17.00
C ALA A 198 -1.53 6.58 15.49
N LEU A 199 -2.72 6.20 15.07
CA LEU A 199 -3.06 6.07 13.65
C LEU A 199 -3.06 7.42 12.92
N ARG A 200 -3.48 8.51 13.57
CA ARG A 200 -3.40 9.85 12.97
C ARG A 200 -1.97 10.34 12.83
N ALA A 201 -1.13 10.11 13.83
CA ALA A 201 0.27 10.52 13.81
C ALA A 201 1.08 9.77 12.74
N THR A 202 0.78 8.48 12.52
CA THR A 202 1.57 7.61 11.64
C THR A 202 1.02 7.46 10.22
N LEU A 203 -0.30 7.55 10.04
CA LEU A 203 -0.98 7.34 8.75
C LEU A 203 -1.81 8.56 8.28
N GLY A 204 -1.96 9.59 9.11
CA GLY A 204 -2.88 10.69 8.84
C GLY A 204 -4.37 10.30 8.93
N MET A 205 -4.70 9.08 9.35
CA MET A 205 -6.03 8.49 9.28
C MET A 205 -6.53 8.09 10.66
N GLY A 206 -7.85 8.20 10.89
CA GLY A 206 -8.46 7.63 12.09
C GLY A 206 -8.86 6.16 11.91
N PRO A 207 -9.18 5.42 13.01
CA PRO A 207 -9.50 3.99 12.98
C PRO A 207 -10.58 3.60 11.97
N LYS A 208 -11.67 4.39 11.90
CA LYS A 208 -12.78 4.14 10.95
C LYS A 208 -12.32 4.22 9.49
N ALA A 209 -11.44 5.18 9.15
CA ALA A 209 -10.91 5.33 7.80
C ALA A 209 -9.94 4.19 7.44
N VAL A 210 -9.11 3.76 8.40
CA VAL A 210 -8.22 2.59 8.24
C VAL A 210 -9.05 1.33 8.01
N ALA A 211 -10.02 1.04 8.87
CA ALA A 211 -10.90 -0.13 8.74
C ALA A 211 -11.67 -0.13 7.41
N ARG A 212 -12.19 1.04 6.99
CA ARG A 212 -12.86 1.20 5.69
C ARG A 212 -11.93 0.86 4.53
N ARG A 213 -10.69 1.35 4.58
CA ARG A 213 -9.69 1.09 3.54
C ARG A 213 -9.35 -0.41 3.42
N ILE A 214 -9.11 -1.07 4.56
CA ILE A 214 -8.87 -2.51 4.63
C ILE A 214 -10.08 -3.27 4.05
N ARG A 215 -11.30 -2.90 4.45
CA ARG A 215 -12.52 -3.54 3.95
C ARG A 215 -12.67 -3.40 2.43
N LEU A 216 -12.35 -2.23 1.87
CA LEU A 216 -12.43 -2.01 0.42
C LEU A 216 -11.37 -2.78 -0.37
N GLN A 217 -10.18 -3.00 0.18
CA GLN A 217 -9.21 -3.91 -0.42
C GLN A 217 -9.75 -5.34 -0.45
N GLU A 218 -10.37 -5.76 0.65
CA GLU A 218 -10.99 -7.09 0.74
C GLU A 218 -12.18 -7.23 -0.20
N VAL A 219 -12.99 -6.18 -0.39
CA VAL A 219 -14.02 -6.12 -1.44
C VAL A 219 -13.41 -6.40 -2.82
N ALA A 220 -12.32 -5.71 -3.18
CA ALA A 220 -11.68 -5.90 -4.48
C ALA A 220 -11.13 -7.32 -4.63
N ARG A 221 -10.52 -7.88 -3.58
CA ARG A 221 -10.01 -9.26 -3.56
C ARG A 221 -11.12 -10.28 -3.75
N LEU A 222 -12.21 -10.17 -2.99
CA LEU A 222 -13.33 -11.11 -3.07
C LEU A 222 -14.08 -11.02 -4.40
N LEU A 223 -14.26 -9.81 -4.94
CA LEU A 223 -14.88 -9.63 -6.25
C LEU A 223 -14.06 -10.21 -7.40
N ALA A 224 -12.75 -10.40 -7.22
CA ALA A 224 -11.87 -11.04 -8.19
C ALA A 224 -11.98 -12.58 -8.17
N ALA A 225 -12.60 -13.17 -7.16
CA ALA A 225 -12.80 -14.62 -7.08
C ALA A 225 -13.83 -15.10 -8.13
N PRO A 226 -13.61 -16.29 -8.76
CA PRO A 226 -14.58 -16.86 -9.70
C PRO A 226 -15.98 -17.01 -9.08
N GLY A 227 -17.00 -16.55 -9.79
CA GLY A 227 -18.39 -16.66 -9.35
C GLY A 227 -18.83 -15.63 -8.28
N ALA A 228 -17.94 -14.74 -7.85
CA ALA A 228 -18.28 -13.72 -6.87
C ALA A 228 -19.40 -12.79 -7.36
N THR A 229 -20.31 -12.48 -6.45
CA THR A 229 -21.39 -11.51 -6.69
C THR A 229 -21.28 -10.35 -5.71
N PRO A 230 -21.59 -9.11 -6.11
CA PRO A 230 -21.57 -7.97 -5.19
C PRO A 230 -22.46 -8.16 -3.94
N ALA A 231 -23.58 -8.88 -4.08
CA ALA A 231 -24.47 -9.17 -2.95
C ALA A 231 -23.81 -10.12 -1.93
N ALA A 232 -23.18 -11.20 -2.40
CA ALA A 232 -22.46 -12.14 -1.53
C ALA A 232 -21.30 -11.44 -0.80
N VAL A 233 -20.50 -10.65 -1.52
CA VAL A 233 -19.39 -9.89 -0.93
C VAL A 233 -19.88 -8.86 0.10
N ALA A 234 -21.01 -8.19 -0.16
CA ALA A 234 -21.62 -7.27 0.80
C ALA A 234 -21.99 -8.00 2.11
N ALA A 235 -22.65 -9.15 2.00
CA ALA A 235 -23.03 -9.96 3.15
C ALA A 235 -21.80 -10.48 3.91
N GLU A 236 -20.78 -10.95 3.19
CA GLU A 236 -19.54 -11.48 3.77
C GLU A 236 -18.78 -10.42 4.57
N LEU A 237 -18.69 -9.20 4.07
CA LEU A 237 -17.94 -8.11 4.70
C LEU A 237 -18.78 -7.23 5.64
N GLY A 238 -20.02 -7.63 5.93
CA GLY A 238 -20.89 -6.95 6.90
C GLY A 238 -21.41 -5.58 6.46
N TYR A 239 -21.57 -5.37 5.15
CA TYR A 239 -22.37 -4.26 4.63
C TYR A 239 -23.85 -4.50 4.89
N ALA A 240 -24.60 -3.44 5.14
CA ALA A 240 -26.06 -3.55 5.35
C ALA A 240 -26.76 -4.18 4.13
N ASP A 241 -26.31 -3.81 2.94
CA ASP A 241 -26.80 -4.31 1.65
C ASP A 241 -25.77 -4.04 0.53
N GLN A 242 -26.09 -4.50 -0.68
CA GLN A 242 -25.29 -4.28 -1.88
C GLN A 242 -25.20 -2.79 -2.27
N ALA A 243 -26.23 -1.98 -1.98
CA ALA A 243 -26.23 -0.55 -2.31
C ALA A 243 -25.20 0.21 -1.44
N HIS A 244 -25.10 -0.15 -0.16
CA HIS A 244 -24.09 0.38 0.76
C HIS A 244 -22.68 0.06 0.27
N LEU A 245 -22.38 -1.21 -0.08
CA LEU A 245 -21.09 -1.59 -0.67
C LEU A 245 -20.82 -0.81 -1.97
N THR A 246 -21.82 -0.68 -2.86
CA THR A 246 -21.68 0.05 -4.13
C THR A 246 -21.32 1.51 -3.92
N ASN A 247 -21.96 2.18 -2.98
CA ASN A 247 -21.68 3.58 -2.66
C ASN A 247 -20.30 3.74 -2.03
N ASP A 248 -19.92 2.80 -1.16
CA ASP A 248 -18.61 2.82 -0.49
C ASP A 248 -17.46 2.63 -1.48
N LEU A 249 -17.55 1.60 -2.35
CA LEU A 249 -16.53 1.34 -3.37
C LEU A 249 -16.47 2.50 -4.39
N ARG A 250 -17.63 2.98 -4.88
CA ARG A 250 -17.65 4.10 -5.83
C ARG A 250 -17.03 5.36 -5.25
N GLY A 251 -17.26 5.65 -3.97
CA GLY A 251 -16.70 6.83 -3.29
C GLY A 251 -15.18 6.84 -3.23
N VAL A 252 -14.55 5.66 -3.15
CA VAL A 252 -13.07 5.55 -3.10
C VAL A 252 -12.47 5.22 -4.46
N ALA A 253 -13.04 4.24 -5.16
CA ALA A 253 -12.48 3.68 -6.38
C ALA A 253 -13.00 4.36 -7.66
N GLY A 254 -14.10 5.12 -7.59
CA GLY A 254 -14.74 5.72 -8.76
C GLY A 254 -15.48 4.70 -9.66
N VAL A 255 -15.49 3.42 -9.29
CA VAL A 255 -16.15 2.34 -10.04
C VAL A 255 -17.16 1.60 -9.18
N THR A 256 -18.17 1.02 -9.82
CA THR A 256 -19.13 0.14 -9.13
C THR A 256 -18.59 -1.29 -9.05
N PRO A 257 -19.04 -2.11 -8.07
CA PRO A 257 -18.70 -3.52 -8.02
C PRO A 257 -19.00 -4.28 -9.32
N ALA A 258 -20.13 -4.00 -9.93
CA ALA A 258 -20.53 -4.63 -11.19
C ALA A 258 -19.61 -4.22 -12.37
N ALA A 259 -19.16 -2.96 -12.43
CA ALA A 259 -18.21 -2.51 -13.45
C ALA A 259 -16.83 -3.17 -13.24
N TYR A 260 -16.39 -3.26 -11.98
CA TYR A 260 -15.13 -3.92 -11.63
C TYR A 260 -15.14 -5.41 -11.97
N VAL A 261 -16.21 -6.14 -11.65
CA VAL A 261 -16.34 -7.57 -12.04
C VAL A 261 -16.36 -7.74 -13.56
N ARG A 262 -17.00 -6.82 -14.31
CA ARG A 262 -16.94 -6.89 -15.78
C ARG A 262 -15.52 -6.70 -16.33
N SER A 263 -14.74 -5.76 -15.79
CA SER A 263 -13.34 -5.57 -16.22
C SER A 263 -12.47 -6.79 -15.94
N LEU A 264 -12.70 -7.48 -14.83
CA LEU A 264 -12.01 -8.74 -14.51
C LEU A 264 -12.34 -9.87 -15.49
N ARG A 265 -13.63 -10.02 -15.86
CA ARG A 265 -14.08 -11.06 -16.80
C ARG A 265 -13.56 -10.86 -18.22
N ALA A 266 -13.35 -9.63 -18.64
CA ALA A 266 -12.79 -9.32 -19.95
C ALA A 266 -11.34 -9.79 -20.14
N LEU A 267 -10.65 -10.20 -19.08
CA LEU A 267 -9.28 -10.74 -19.10
C LEU A 267 -9.21 -12.26 -19.14
N GLY A 268 -10.28 -12.95 -18.80
CA GLY A 268 -10.33 -14.42 -18.72
C GLY A 268 -11.03 -15.09 -19.91
N GLY A 269 -11.42 -14.34 -20.91
CA GLY A 269 -11.99 -14.79 -22.19
C GLY A 269 -11.10 -14.40 -23.36
#